data_9bcaf444d361209cb8ccb93188fdee3f
#
_entry.id   9bcaf444d361209cb8ccb93188fdee3f
#
_cell.length_a   1.000
_cell.length_b   1.000
_cell.length_c   1.000
_cell.angle_alpha   90.00
_cell.angle_beta   90.00
_cell.angle_gamma   90.00
#
_symmetry.space_group_name_H-M   'P 1'
#
loop_
_entity.id
_entity.type
_entity.pdbx_description
1 polymer ?
#
loop_
_entity_poly.entity_id
_entity_poly.type
_entity_poly.pdbx_seq_one_letter_code
_entity_poly.pdbx_strand_id
1 'polypeptide(L)'
;MNFIHRLFPAGHFVISLLFLLSGLTLVVLAAAQLWQGVQLFAPASIQERLNAVLESIAVLTVAVAALELGQTILEEEVHRQAQMSAPTRVRRFLSRFMVVLVVALSIETLVLAFRMSHDAPEYLPYVASIGVVAALLLAGWGVFIRLNRAAEALEPDAIQAAKREDRKIEKTAKGDA
;
A
#
# COMPACT_ATOMS: atom_id res chain seq x y z
N MET A 1 -27.76 -21.84 -4.60
CA MET A 1 -27.04 -20.88 -3.73
C MET A 1 -25.52 -21.07 -3.67
N ASN A 2 -24.97 -22.18 -4.16
CA ASN A 2 -23.52 -22.50 -4.03
C ASN A 2 -22.61 -21.80 -5.08
N PHE A 3 -23.14 -21.19 -6.14
CA PHE A 3 -22.34 -20.57 -7.20
C PHE A 3 -21.77 -19.20 -6.75
N ILE A 4 -22.56 -18.38 -6.06
CA ILE A 4 -22.16 -17.06 -5.58
C ILE A 4 -21.06 -17.17 -4.50
N HIS A 5 -21.13 -18.18 -3.63
CA HIS A 5 -20.11 -18.42 -2.60
C HIS A 5 -18.74 -18.85 -3.14
N ARG A 6 -18.68 -19.39 -4.36
CA ARG A 6 -17.40 -19.73 -5.03
C ARG A 6 -16.88 -18.61 -5.91
N LEU A 7 -17.76 -17.73 -6.41
CA LEU A 7 -17.38 -16.62 -7.29
C LEU A 7 -16.64 -15.50 -6.52
N PHE A 8 -17.04 -15.26 -5.28
CA PHE A 8 -16.47 -14.19 -4.46
C PHE A 8 -14.98 -14.41 -4.12
N PRO A 9 -14.55 -15.56 -3.58
CA PRO A 9 -13.14 -15.85 -3.35
C PRO A 9 -12.30 -15.90 -4.63
N ALA A 10 -12.86 -16.44 -5.72
CA ALA A 10 -12.17 -16.46 -7.01
C ALA A 10 -11.92 -15.05 -7.56
N GLY A 11 -12.86 -14.11 -7.37
CA GLY A 11 -12.73 -12.72 -7.77
C GLY A 11 -11.58 -12.01 -7.01
N HIS A 12 -11.50 -12.19 -5.70
CA HIS A 12 -10.43 -11.61 -4.88
C HIS A 12 -9.06 -12.19 -5.24
N PHE A 13 -8.98 -13.49 -5.48
CA PHE A 13 -7.76 -14.13 -5.94
C PHE A 13 -7.28 -13.58 -7.28
N VAL A 14 -8.18 -13.40 -8.26
CA VAL A 14 -7.84 -12.81 -9.56
C VAL A 14 -7.35 -11.37 -9.40
N ILE A 15 -8.02 -10.56 -8.59
CA ILE A 15 -7.62 -9.16 -8.33
C ILE A 15 -6.25 -9.12 -7.67
N SER A 16 -6.00 -9.94 -6.65
CA SER A 16 -4.69 -10.05 -5.99
C SER A 16 -3.61 -10.44 -6.99
N LEU A 17 -3.85 -11.44 -7.83
CA LEU A 17 -2.92 -11.89 -8.85
C LEU A 17 -2.60 -10.78 -9.87
N LEU A 18 -3.60 -10.01 -10.29
CA LEU A 18 -3.42 -8.87 -11.20
C LEU A 18 -2.55 -7.78 -10.56
N PHE A 19 -2.75 -7.46 -9.28
CA PHE A 19 -1.88 -6.51 -8.57
C PHE A 19 -0.44 -7.01 -8.47
N LEU A 20 -0.24 -8.29 -8.14
CA LEU A 20 1.10 -8.88 -8.06
C LEU A 20 1.81 -8.88 -9.42
N LEU A 21 1.11 -9.25 -10.50
CA LEU A 21 1.66 -9.23 -11.85
C LEU A 21 1.99 -7.80 -12.31
N SER A 22 1.09 -6.85 -12.05
CA SER A 22 1.31 -5.43 -12.36
C SER A 22 2.51 -4.88 -11.59
N GLY A 23 2.60 -5.16 -10.28
CA GLY A 23 3.74 -4.75 -9.46
C GLY A 23 5.06 -5.34 -9.96
N LEU A 24 5.09 -6.63 -10.29
CA LEU A 24 6.28 -7.28 -10.84
C LEU A 24 6.70 -6.67 -12.19
N THR A 25 5.73 -6.40 -13.06
CA THR A 25 5.99 -5.74 -14.35
C THR A 25 6.58 -4.35 -14.15
N LEU A 26 6.05 -3.57 -13.21
CA LEU A 26 6.57 -2.24 -12.88
C LEU A 26 7.98 -2.30 -12.30
N VAL A 27 8.31 -3.32 -11.49
CA VAL A 27 9.68 -3.53 -10.98
C VAL A 27 10.66 -3.75 -12.15
N VAL A 28 10.29 -4.57 -13.13
CA VAL A 28 11.13 -4.82 -14.32
C VAL A 28 11.32 -3.54 -15.13
N LEU A 29 10.26 -2.76 -15.34
CA LEU A 29 10.33 -1.48 -16.05
C LEU A 29 11.20 -0.46 -15.30
N ALA A 30 11.03 -0.34 -13.98
CA ALA A 30 11.86 0.53 -13.15
C ALA A 30 13.35 0.14 -13.20
N ALA A 31 13.65 -1.16 -13.15
CA ALA A 31 15.01 -1.66 -13.28
C ALA A 31 15.62 -1.34 -14.66
N ALA A 32 14.84 -1.45 -15.72
CA ALA A 32 15.29 -1.09 -17.09
C ALA A 32 15.54 0.42 -17.22
N GLN A 33 14.67 1.29 -16.68
CA GLN A 33 14.87 2.73 -16.65
C GLN A 33 16.10 3.12 -15.82
N LEU A 34 16.26 2.52 -14.64
CA LEU A 34 17.43 2.74 -13.79
C LEU A 34 18.72 2.36 -14.51
N TRP A 35 18.73 1.23 -15.21
CA TRP A 35 19.85 0.79 -16.00
C TRP A 35 20.24 1.81 -17.08
N GLN A 36 19.25 2.38 -17.79
CA GLN A 36 19.48 3.44 -18.79
C GLN A 36 20.06 4.71 -18.15
N GLY A 37 19.56 5.12 -16.98
CA GLY A 37 20.07 6.28 -16.24
C GLY A 37 21.51 6.13 -15.75
N VAL A 38 21.95 4.93 -15.44
CA VAL A 38 23.30 4.63 -14.90
C VAL A 38 24.36 4.43 -16.00
N GLN A 39 23.96 4.25 -17.25
CA GLN A 39 24.92 4.04 -18.37
C GLN A 39 25.79 5.29 -18.63
N LEU A 40 27.01 5.31 -18.07
CA LEU A 40 27.94 6.45 -18.12
C LEU A 40 28.48 6.73 -19.55
N PHE A 41 28.43 5.74 -20.45
CA PHE A 41 28.97 5.87 -21.81
C PHE A 41 27.92 6.21 -22.88
N ALA A 42 26.64 6.26 -22.52
CA ALA A 42 25.59 6.70 -23.42
C ALA A 42 25.67 8.22 -23.63
N PRO A 43 25.40 8.75 -24.83
CA PRO A 43 25.42 10.18 -25.12
C PRO A 43 24.15 10.85 -24.56
N ALA A 44 24.06 10.94 -23.23
CA ALA A 44 22.94 11.56 -22.52
C ALA A 44 23.48 12.63 -21.57
N SER A 45 22.76 13.73 -21.43
CA SER A 45 23.07 14.80 -20.48
C SER A 45 22.90 14.31 -19.03
N ILE A 46 23.58 14.97 -18.09
CA ILE A 46 23.42 14.67 -16.64
C ILE A 46 21.96 14.82 -16.23
N GLN A 47 21.26 15.80 -16.80
CA GLN A 47 19.84 16.06 -16.50
C GLN A 47 18.93 14.90 -16.94
N GLU A 48 19.13 14.37 -18.15
CA GLU A 48 18.39 13.21 -18.64
C GLU A 48 18.61 11.97 -17.76
N ARG A 49 19.84 11.78 -17.27
CA ARG A 49 20.17 10.68 -16.36
C ARG A 49 19.49 10.84 -15.00
N LEU A 50 19.53 12.04 -14.43
CA LEU A 50 18.84 12.34 -13.17
C LEU A 50 17.34 12.12 -13.32
N ASN A 51 16.74 12.59 -14.40
CA ASN A 51 15.32 12.39 -14.65
C ASN A 51 14.97 10.90 -14.80
N ALA A 52 15.79 10.10 -15.50
CA ALA A 52 15.59 8.66 -15.61
C ALA A 52 15.67 7.94 -14.26
N VAL A 53 16.61 8.33 -13.39
CA VAL A 53 16.71 7.78 -12.04
C VAL A 53 15.53 8.18 -11.17
N LEU A 54 15.12 9.45 -11.19
CA LEU A 54 13.95 9.93 -10.44
C LEU A 54 12.67 9.23 -10.90
N GLU A 55 12.50 9.07 -12.20
CA GLU A 55 11.34 8.37 -12.77
C GLU A 55 11.34 6.89 -12.39
N SER A 56 12.51 6.23 -12.37
CA SER A 56 12.61 4.84 -11.91
C SER A 56 12.20 4.69 -10.44
N ILE A 57 12.52 5.67 -9.58
CA ILE A 57 12.10 5.69 -8.17
C ILE A 57 10.58 5.83 -8.06
N ALA A 58 9.97 6.72 -8.84
CA ALA A 58 8.52 6.89 -8.87
C ALA A 58 7.81 5.60 -9.30
N VAL A 59 8.25 4.99 -10.42
CA VAL A 59 7.69 3.72 -10.89
C VAL A 59 7.88 2.60 -9.86
N LEU A 60 9.05 2.52 -9.22
CA LEU A 60 9.33 1.53 -8.17
C LEU A 60 8.42 1.71 -6.95
N THR A 61 8.12 2.94 -6.59
CA THR A 61 7.19 3.24 -5.48
C THR A 61 5.77 2.72 -5.78
N VAL A 62 5.27 2.96 -6.99
CA VAL A 62 3.97 2.43 -7.44
C VAL A 62 4.01 0.88 -7.50
N ALA A 63 5.14 0.30 -7.94
CA ALA A 63 5.33 -1.14 -7.95
C ALA A 63 5.21 -1.75 -6.55
N VAL A 64 5.90 -1.17 -5.56
CA VAL A 64 5.82 -1.61 -4.15
C VAL A 64 4.40 -1.50 -3.63
N ALA A 65 3.70 -0.37 -3.90
CA ALA A 65 2.31 -0.20 -3.51
C ALA A 65 1.40 -1.28 -4.11
N ALA A 66 1.58 -1.61 -5.40
CA ALA A 66 0.80 -2.66 -6.07
C ALA A 66 1.07 -4.05 -5.48
N LEU A 67 2.34 -4.38 -5.22
CA LEU A 67 2.73 -5.66 -4.58
C LEU A 67 2.14 -5.78 -3.18
N GLU A 68 2.24 -4.73 -2.36
CA GLU A 68 1.71 -4.71 -1.00
C GLU A 68 0.19 -4.87 -0.97
N LEU A 69 -0.53 -4.21 -1.90
CA LEU A 69 -1.97 -4.38 -2.05
C LEU A 69 -2.33 -5.81 -2.48
N GLY A 70 -1.62 -6.37 -3.46
CA GLY A 70 -1.82 -7.73 -3.91
C GLY A 70 -1.62 -8.75 -2.80
N GLN A 71 -0.54 -8.62 -2.03
CA GLN A 71 -0.25 -9.46 -0.86
C GLN A 71 -1.31 -9.31 0.22
N THR A 72 -1.72 -8.07 0.52
CA THR A 72 -2.71 -7.81 1.56
C THR A 72 -4.07 -8.43 1.23
N ILE A 73 -4.52 -8.33 -0.03
CA ILE A 73 -5.77 -8.96 -0.49
C ILE A 73 -5.67 -10.50 -0.38
N LEU A 74 -4.52 -11.07 -0.75
CA LEU A 74 -4.29 -12.50 -0.65
C LEU A 74 -4.28 -12.99 0.80
N GLU A 75 -3.57 -12.28 1.69
CA GLU A 75 -3.54 -12.56 3.12
C GLU A 75 -4.92 -12.46 3.75
N GLU A 76 -5.74 -11.49 3.35
CA GLU A 76 -7.10 -11.33 3.84
C GLU A 76 -7.98 -12.52 3.48
N GLU A 77 -7.86 -13.07 2.28
CA GLU A 77 -8.61 -14.26 1.86
C GLU A 77 -8.17 -15.50 2.66
N VAL A 78 -6.87 -15.68 2.91
CA VAL A 78 -6.34 -16.76 3.75
C VAL A 78 -6.84 -16.62 5.20
N HIS A 79 -6.80 -15.42 5.77
CA HIS A 79 -7.27 -15.17 7.15
C HIS A 79 -8.79 -15.26 7.29
N ARG A 80 -9.55 -15.02 6.21
CA ARG A 80 -11.00 -15.23 6.18
C ARG A 80 -11.39 -16.69 6.39
N GLN A 81 -10.56 -17.60 5.92
CA GLN A 81 -10.71 -19.03 6.17
C GLN A 81 -10.37 -19.43 7.62
N ALA A 82 -9.51 -18.63 8.29
CA ALA A 82 -9.06 -18.85 9.67
C ALA A 82 -9.98 -18.24 10.75
N GLN A 83 -11.20 -17.79 10.43
CA GLN A 83 -12.22 -17.29 11.38
C GLN A 83 -11.80 -16.12 12.29
N MET A 84 -10.89 -15.25 11.88
CA MET A 84 -10.57 -14.04 12.63
C MET A 84 -11.77 -13.07 12.68
N SER A 85 -11.93 -12.34 13.79
CA SER A 85 -13.00 -11.35 13.96
C SER A 85 -12.93 -10.23 12.91
N ALA A 86 -14.08 -9.89 12.32
CA ALA A 86 -14.19 -8.89 11.25
C ALA A 86 -13.56 -7.51 11.60
N PRO A 87 -13.75 -6.93 12.80
CA PRO A 87 -13.20 -5.62 13.14
C PRO A 87 -11.66 -5.59 13.19
N THR A 88 -11.01 -6.64 13.70
CA THR A 88 -9.54 -6.71 13.77
C THR A 88 -8.93 -6.80 12.37
N ARG A 89 -9.56 -7.52 11.47
CA ARG A 89 -9.14 -7.70 10.08
C ARG A 89 -9.18 -6.41 9.29
N VAL A 90 -10.34 -5.71 9.30
CA VAL A 90 -10.53 -4.44 8.60
C VAL A 90 -9.51 -3.39 9.07
N ARG A 91 -9.28 -3.31 10.37
CA ARG A 91 -8.30 -2.37 10.95
C ARG A 91 -6.87 -2.66 10.47
N ARG A 92 -6.46 -3.92 10.43
CA ARG A 92 -5.12 -4.32 9.97
C ARG A 92 -4.93 -3.99 8.49
N PHE A 93 -5.90 -4.35 7.66
CA PHE A 93 -5.92 -4.03 6.23
C PHE A 93 -5.82 -2.52 6.00
N LEU A 94 -6.72 -1.75 6.64
CA LEU A 94 -6.79 -0.30 6.44
C LEU A 94 -5.51 0.41 6.93
N SER A 95 -4.90 -0.06 8.02
CA SER A 95 -3.63 0.46 8.53
C SER A 95 -2.49 0.28 7.52
N ARG A 96 -2.34 -0.93 6.99
CA ARG A 96 -1.29 -1.24 6.02
C ARG A 96 -1.50 -0.46 4.72
N PHE A 97 -2.73 -0.44 4.22
CA PHE A 97 -3.11 0.33 3.02
C PHE A 97 -2.81 1.82 3.17
N MET A 98 -3.18 2.43 4.28
CA MET A 98 -2.94 3.88 4.52
C MET A 98 -1.45 4.22 4.58
N VAL A 99 -0.63 3.37 5.23
CA VAL A 99 0.82 3.59 5.29
C VAL A 99 1.42 3.56 3.88
N VAL A 100 1.09 2.54 3.08
CA VAL A 100 1.58 2.41 1.70
C VAL A 100 1.16 3.61 0.86
N LEU A 101 -0.11 4.01 0.94
CA LEU A 101 -0.64 5.14 0.18
C LEU A 101 0.04 6.47 0.55
N VAL A 102 0.21 6.75 1.84
CA VAL A 102 0.88 7.98 2.30
C VAL A 102 2.35 8.00 1.88
N VAL A 103 3.07 6.88 2.02
CA VAL A 103 4.47 6.78 1.59
C VAL A 103 4.58 6.96 0.08
N ALA A 104 3.73 6.31 -0.71
CA ALA A 104 3.74 6.45 -2.17
C ALA A 104 3.52 7.90 -2.61
N LEU A 105 2.49 8.59 -2.06
CA LEU A 105 2.23 9.99 -2.37
C LEU A 105 3.35 10.93 -1.90
N SER A 106 4.01 10.62 -0.79
CA SER A 106 5.14 11.42 -0.29
C SER A 106 6.36 11.31 -1.21
N ILE A 107 6.69 10.10 -1.67
CA ILE A 107 7.79 9.88 -2.60
C ILE A 107 7.48 10.52 -3.95
N GLU A 108 6.27 10.36 -4.48
CA GLU A 108 5.82 10.99 -5.72
C GLU A 108 5.92 12.52 -5.64
N THR A 109 5.46 13.11 -4.53
CA THR A 109 5.60 14.56 -4.28
C THR A 109 7.06 15.00 -4.33
N LEU A 110 7.96 14.24 -3.69
CA LEU A 110 9.38 14.54 -3.66
C LEU A 110 10.00 14.47 -5.05
N VAL A 111 9.73 13.40 -5.80
CA VAL A 111 10.24 13.20 -7.18
C VAL A 111 9.76 14.33 -8.10
N LEU A 112 8.46 14.64 -8.06
CA LEU A 112 7.88 15.73 -8.85
C LEU A 112 8.43 17.09 -8.43
N ALA A 113 8.66 17.34 -7.14
CA ALA A 113 9.24 18.59 -6.66
C ALA A 113 10.67 18.79 -7.21
N PHE A 114 11.52 17.77 -7.18
CA PHE A 114 12.84 17.82 -7.79
C PHE A 114 12.77 18.06 -9.29
N ARG A 115 11.93 17.34 -10.02
CA ARG A 115 11.77 17.47 -11.46
C ARG A 115 11.27 18.85 -11.84
N MET A 116 10.17 19.32 -11.23
CA MET A 116 9.54 20.59 -11.57
C MET A 116 10.37 21.79 -11.10
N SER A 117 11.21 21.68 -10.07
CA SER A 117 12.08 22.78 -9.65
C SER A 117 13.07 23.21 -10.73
N HIS A 118 13.44 22.30 -11.64
CA HIS A 118 14.38 22.57 -12.72
C HIS A 118 13.68 22.81 -14.07
N ASP A 119 12.65 22.03 -14.37
CA ASP A 119 12.02 22.02 -15.69
C ASP A 119 10.88 23.04 -15.79
N ALA A 120 10.09 23.26 -14.74
CA ALA A 120 8.90 24.10 -14.75
C ALA A 120 8.51 24.55 -13.33
N PRO A 121 9.23 25.53 -12.73
CA PRO A 121 9.02 25.95 -11.33
C PRO A 121 7.60 26.46 -11.03
N GLU A 122 6.89 26.96 -12.03
CA GLU A 122 5.51 27.44 -11.92
C GLU A 122 4.52 26.35 -11.50
N TYR A 123 4.84 25.07 -11.70
CA TYR A 123 4.01 23.93 -11.28
C TYR A 123 4.28 23.46 -9.86
N LEU A 124 5.28 23.99 -9.15
CA LEU A 124 5.58 23.60 -7.76
C LEU A 124 4.41 23.73 -6.79
N PRO A 125 3.53 24.76 -6.87
CA PRO A 125 2.34 24.82 -6.02
C PRO A 125 1.38 23.65 -6.23
N TYR A 126 1.25 23.16 -7.47
CA TYR A 126 0.42 21.99 -7.77
C TYR A 126 1.04 20.70 -7.21
N VAL A 127 2.35 20.55 -7.30
CA VAL A 127 3.08 19.44 -6.69
C VAL A 127 2.92 19.47 -5.17
N ALA A 128 3.03 20.65 -4.55
CA ALA A 128 2.81 20.81 -3.12
C ALA A 128 1.41 20.38 -2.68
N SER A 129 0.39 20.54 -3.54
CA SER A 129 -0.98 20.10 -3.24
C SER A 129 -1.08 18.58 -3.06
N ILE A 130 -0.29 17.78 -3.77
CA ILE A 130 -0.21 16.32 -3.60
C ILE A 130 0.35 15.99 -2.22
N GLY A 131 1.41 16.69 -1.79
CA GLY A 131 1.97 16.55 -0.45
C GLY A 131 0.97 16.92 0.66
N VAL A 132 0.15 17.96 0.44
CA VAL A 132 -0.94 18.33 1.36
C VAL A 132 -1.97 17.20 1.46
N VAL A 133 -2.34 16.56 0.34
CA VAL A 133 -3.25 15.40 0.36
C VAL A 133 -2.65 14.25 1.17
N ALA A 134 -1.37 13.94 1.00
CA ALA A 134 -0.69 12.92 1.81
C ALA A 134 -0.72 13.26 3.31
N ALA A 135 -0.47 14.51 3.67
CA ALA A 135 -0.54 14.98 5.05
C ALA A 135 -1.96 14.89 5.63
N LEU A 136 -2.98 15.25 4.85
CA LEU A 136 -4.39 15.14 5.26
C LEU A 136 -4.82 13.69 5.45
N LEU A 137 -4.37 12.78 4.58
CA LEU A 137 -4.61 11.35 4.74
C LEU A 137 -4.00 10.82 6.04
N LEU A 138 -2.76 11.20 6.33
CA LEU A 138 -2.07 10.81 7.56
C LEU A 138 -2.77 11.38 8.80
N ALA A 139 -3.18 12.65 8.78
CA ALA A 139 -3.93 13.28 9.85
C ALA A 139 -5.30 12.60 10.05
N GLY A 140 -6.04 12.38 8.97
CA GLY A 140 -7.33 11.66 8.99
C GLY A 140 -7.19 10.25 9.55
N TRP A 141 -6.13 9.53 9.19
CA TRP A 141 -5.79 8.24 9.77
C TRP A 141 -5.52 8.32 11.27
N GLY A 142 -4.75 9.31 11.71
CA GLY A 142 -4.49 9.55 13.14
C GLY A 142 -5.79 9.81 13.93
N VAL A 143 -6.69 10.61 13.38
CA VAL A 143 -8.02 10.88 13.95
C VAL A 143 -8.86 9.59 13.99
N PHE A 144 -8.88 8.82 12.91
CA PHE A 144 -9.60 7.54 12.86
C PHE A 144 -9.13 6.56 13.96
N ILE A 145 -7.82 6.40 14.13
CA ILE A 145 -7.25 5.54 15.19
C ILE A 145 -7.69 6.03 16.58
N ARG A 146 -7.67 7.35 16.80
CA ARG A 146 -8.06 7.94 18.08
C ARG A 146 -9.54 7.70 18.38
N LEU A 147 -10.42 7.94 17.41
CA LEU A 147 -11.86 7.71 17.54
C LEU A 147 -12.17 6.23 17.76
N ASN A 148 -11.48 5.35 17.04
CA ASN A 148 -11.68 3.91 17.19
C ASN A 148 -11.27 3.41 18.58
N ARG A 149 -10.18 3.94 19.16
CA ARG A 149 -9.81 3.65 20.56
C ARG A 149 -10.85 4.14 21.57
N ALA A 150 -11.44 5.31 21.30
CA ALA A 150 -12.50 5.86 22.15
C ALA A 150 -13.77 4.96 22.09
N ALA A 151 -14.12 4.47 20.88
CA ALA A 151 -15.22 3.53 20.71
C ALA A 151 -14.96 2.17 21.42
N GLU A 152 -13.71 1.67 21.35
CA GLU A 152 -13.28 0.48 22.08
C GLU A 152 -13.43 0.63 23.61
N ALA A 153 -13.26 1.84 24.15
CA ALA A 153 -13.39 2.11 25.57
C ALA A 153 -14.87 2.17 26.02
N LEU A 154 -15.81 2.38 25.09
CA LEU A 154 -17.25 2.42 25.39
C LEU A 154 -17.90 1.04 25.44
N GLU A 155 -17.33 0.03 24.75
CA GLU A 155 -17.84 -1.35 24.74
C GLU A 155 -16.73 -2.37 25.08
N PRO A 156 -16.19 -2.34 26.31
CA PRO A 156 -15.04 -3.15 26.67
C PRO A 156 -15.32 -4.66 26.64
N ASP A 157 -16.56 -5.07 26.95
CA ASP A 157 -16.92 -6.50 27.06
C ASP A 157 -17.01 -7.20 25.69
N ALA A 158 -17.59 -6.52 24.68
CA ALA A 158 -17.68 -7.06 23.31
C ALA A 158 -16.28 -7.23 22.68
N ILE A 159 -15.40 -6.28 22.92
CA ILE A 159 -14.03 -6.30 22.39
C ILE A 159 -13.16 -7.32 23.12
N GLN A 160 -13.34 -7.49 24.43
CA GLN A 160 -12.63 -8.54 25.17
C GLN A 160 -13.08 -9.94 24.73
N ALA A 161 -14.36 -10.13 24.43
CA ALA A 161 -14.88 -11.38 23.87
C ALA A 161 -14.23 -11.69 22.51
N ALA A 162 -14.20 -10.72 21.58
CA ALA A 162 -13.55 -10.86 20.28
C ALA A 162 -12.04 -11.16 20.40
N LYS A 163 -11.32 -10.47 21.28
CA LYS A 163 -9.89 -10.71 21.54
C LYS A 163 -9.61 -12.06 22.21
N ARG A 164 -10.55 -12.61 22.97
CA ARG A 164 -10.44 -13.96 23.55
C ARG A 164 -10.62 -15.05 22.50
N GLU A 165 -11.53 -14.84 21.56
CA GLU A 165 -11.71 -15.75 20.43
C GLU A 165 -10.50 -15.75 19.49
N ASP A 166 -9.98 -14.59 19.12
CA ASP A 166 -8.77 -14.45 18.29
C ASP A 166 -7.57 -15.17 18.93
N ARG A 167 -7.40 -15.07 20.27
CA ARG A 167 -6.33 -15.76 20.99
C ARG A 167 -6.50 -17.28 21.06
N LYS A 168 -7.74 -17.78 21.09
CA LYS A 168 -7.99 -19.22 21.05
C LYS A 168 -7.59 -19.79 19.70
N ILE A 169 -7.98 -19.12 18.62
CA ILE A 169 -7.66 -19.51 17.25
C ILE A 169 -6.13 -19.52 17.02
N GLU A 170 -5.42 -18.50 17.49
CA GLU A 170 -3.95 -18.43 17.39
C GLU A 170 -3.24 -19.57 18.16
N LYS A 171 -3.77 -19.97 19.32
CA LYS A 171 -3.24 -21.10 20.10
C LYS A 171 -3.49 -22.44 19.42
N THR A 172 -4.68 -22.63 18.82
CA THR A 172 -5.00 -23.86 18.09
C THR A 172 -4.12 -23.99 16.84
N ALA A 173 -3.92 -22.92 16.09
CA ALA A 173 -3.05 -22.90 14.92
C ALA A 173 -1.56 -23.16 15.24
N LYS A 174 -1.09 -22.82 16.46
CA LYS A 174 0.29 -23.11 16.91
C LYS A 174 0.44 -24.48 17.58
N GLY A 175 -0.67 -25.11 17.97
CA GLY A 175 -0.66 -26.45 18.61
C GLY A 175 -0.72 -27.59 17.61
N ASP A 176 -1.12 -27.31 16.37
CA ASP A 176 -1.22 -28.30 15.28
C ASP A 176 0.01 -28.28 14.33
N ALA A 177 1.07 -27.52 14.63
CA ALA A 177 2.35 -27.44 13.92
C ALA A 177 3.46 -28.07 14.75
#